data_ea6fd9f26d408fd8b71d094d9d224601
#
_entry.id   ea6fd9f26d408fd8b71d094d9d224601
#
_cell.length_a   1.000
_cell.length_b   1.000
_cell.length_c   1.000
_cell.angle_alpha   90.00
_cell.angle_beta   90.00
_cell.angle_gamma   90.00
#
_symmetry.space_group_name_H-M   'P 1'
#
loop_
_entity.id
_entity.type
_entity.pdbx_description
1 polymer ?
#
loop_
_entity_poly.entity_id
_entity_poly.type
_entity_poly.pdbx_seq_one_letter_code
_entity_poly.pdbx_strand_id
1 'polypeptide(L)'
;MIMKTFGVSEKFIGLTIVAVGTSLPELATSIVAAMRKQMDISIGNLIGSNVFNILSVIGAAAIVRPISIPGGFFGSGLIYDYLVMMGVSFLPWILMRKDCTIYRNGGILLLCCYLGYMTY
;
A
#
# COMPACT_ATOMS: atom_id res chain seq x y z
N MET A 1 2.67 24.28 -1.37
CA MET A 1 1.92 25.54 -1.28
C MET A 1 0.77 25.63 -2.30
N ILE A 2 0.90 25.07 -3.49
CA ILE A 2 -0.14 25.07 -4.54
C ILE A 2 -1.36 24.20 -4.23
N MET A 3 -1.22 23.18 -3.39
CA MET A 3 -2.25 22.16 -3.14
C MET A 3 -3.36 22.57 -2.15
N LYS A 4 -3.11 23.53 -1.27
CA LYS A 4 -4.17 24.10 -0.39
C LYS A 4 -5.24 24.88 -1.13
N THR A 5 -4.95 25.31 -2.34
CA THR A 5 -5.85 26.14 -3.17
C THR A 5 -7.02 25.33 -3.75
N PHE A 6 -6.90 24.00 -3.80
CA PHE A 6 -7.93 23.12 -4.38
C PHE A 6 -8.82 22.42 -3.34
N GLY A 7 -8.69 22.73 -2.04
CA GLY A 7 -9.55 22.16 -0.98
C GLY A 7 -9.39 20.63 -0.78
N VAL A 8 -8.33 20.03 -1.33
CA VAL A 8 -8.07 18.59 -1.21
C VAL A 8 -7.34 18.33 0.10
N SER A 9 -7.81 17.37 0.89
CA SER A 9 -7.18 17.04 2.18
C SER A 9 -5.77 16.49 1.98
N GLU A 10 -4.85 16.80 2.90
CA GLU A 10 -3.47 16.27 2.87
C GLU A 10 -3.44 14.74 2.92
N LYS A 11 -4.42 14.14 3.62
CA LYS A 11 -4.61 12.69 3.67
C LYS A 11 -4.93 12.11 2.29
N PHE A 12 -5.83 12.74 1.55
CA PHE A 12 -6.21 12.30 0.21
C PHE A 12 -5.03 12.40 -0.77
N ILE A 13 -4.25 13.47 -0.71
CA ILE A 13 -3.05 13.65 -1.54
C ILE A 13 -2.03 12.55 -1.23
N GLY A 14 -1.77 12.28 0.06
CA GLY A 14 -0.82 11.25 0.47
C GLY A 14 -1.25 9.85 0.04
N LEU A 15 -2.53 9.50 0.24
CA LEU A 15 -3.06 8.18 -0.08
C LEU A 15 -3.25 7.94 -1.59
N THR A 16 -3.42 8.99 -2.38
CA THR A 16 -3.66 8.85 -3.82
C THR A 16 -2.44 9.21 -4.64
N ILE A 17 -2.11 10.50 -4.74
CA ILE A 17 -1.09 10.98 -5.68
C ILE A 17 0.29 10.45 -5.33
N VAL A 18 0.66 10.53 -4.04
CA VAL A 18 1.98 10.06 -3.60
C VAL A 18 2.05 8.54 -3.62
N ALA A 19 1.06 7.86 -3.02
CA ALA A 19 1.05 6.40 -2.96
C ALA A 19 1.01 5.77 -4.35
N VAL A 20 0.11 6.22 -5.23
CA VAL A 20 0.03 5.73 -6.62
C VAL A 20 1.32 6.06 -7.37
N GLY A 21 1.82 7.30 -7.27
CA GLY A 21 3.03 7.72 -7.98
C GLY A 21 4.28 6.94 -7.57
N THR A 22 4.43 6.63 -6.29
CA THR A 22 5.57 5.82 -5.79
C THR A 22 5.44 4.34 -6.09
N SER A 23 4.21 3.82 -6.22
CA SER A 23 3.95 2.41 -6.50
C SER A 23 3.83 2.07 -7.99
N LEU A 24 3.83 3.07 -8.89
CA LEU A 24 3.78 2.83 -10.34
C LEU A 24 4.93 1.97 -10.86
N PRO A 25 6.22 2.18 -10.46
CA PRO A 25 7.31 1.32 -10.89
C PRO A 25 7.11 -0.14 -10.46
N GLU A 26 6.67 -0.38 -9.23
CA GLU A 26 6.40 -1.72 -8.69
C GLU A 26 5.24 -2.39 -9.44
N LEU A 27 4.19 -1.62 -9.74
CA LEU A 27 3.06 -2.11 -10.51
C LEU A 27 3.51 -2.51 -11.92
N ALA A 28 4.27 -1.67 -12.61
CA ALA A 28 4.78 -1.96 -13.94
C ALA A 28 5.66 -3.21 -13.96
N THR A 29 6.60 -3.34 -13.01
CA THR A 29 7.44 -4.52 -12.86
C THR A 29 6.62 -5.77 -12.62
N SER A 30 5.63 -5.71 -11.74
CA SER A 30 4.76 -6.84 -11.42
C SER A 30 3.90 -7.27 -12.61
N ILE A 31 3.36 -6.33 -13.38
CA ILE A 31 2.58 -6.62 -14.60
C ILE A 31 3.48 -7.31 -15.65
N VAL A 32 4.66 -6.76 -15.92
CA VAL A 32 5.60 -7.34 -16.89
C VAL A 32 6.04 -8.74 -16.47
N ALA A 33 6.35 -8.94 -15.19
CA ALA A 33 6.71 -10.24 -14.64
C ALA A 33 5.57 -11.25 -14.79
N ALA A 34 4.33 -10.85 -14.51
CA ALA A 34 3.15 -11.68 -14.67
C ALA A 34 2.91 -12.07 -16.14
N MET A 35 3.06 -11.11 -17.07
CA MET A 35 2.96 -11.37 -18.52
C MET A 35 4.02 -12.36 -19.00
N ARG A 36 5.22 -12.34 -18.41
CA ARG A 36 6.31 -13.27 -18.69
C ARG A 36 6.22 -14.57 -17.90
N LYS A 37 5.15 -14.77 -17.12
CA LYS A 37 4.95 -15.94 -16.22
C LYS A 37 6.07 -16.10 -15.17
N GLN A 38 6.71 -15.01 -14.79
CA GLN A 38 7.78 -14.96 -13.78
C GLN A 38 7.18 -14.48 -12.45
N MET A 39 6.32 -15.29 -11.86
CA MET A 39 5.55 -14.91 -10.66
C MET A 39 6.44 -14.66 -9.44
N ASP A 40 7.56 -15.37 -9.33
CA ASP A 40 8.52 -15.18 -8.21
C ASP A 40 9.10 -13.76 -8.21
N ILE A 41 9.35 -13.18 -9.38
CA ILE A 41 9.82 -11.80 -9.52
C ILE A 41 8.71 -10.83 -9.11
N SER A 42 7.47 -11.08 -9.51
CA SER A 42 6.33 -10.24 -9.13
C SER A 42 6.12 -10.21 -7.61
N ILE A 43 6.11 -11.37 -6.98
CA ILE A 43 5.94 -11.50 -5.52
C ILE A 43 7.15 -10.92 -4.78
N GLY A 44 8.36 -11.23 -5.22
CA GLY A 44 9.59 -10.71 -4.62
C GLY A 44 9.68 -9.19 -4.68
N ASN A 45 9.29 -8.58 -5.79
CA ASN A 45 9.22 -7.13 -5.94
C ASN A 45 8.22 -6.50 -4.98
N LEU A 46 7.03 -7.09 -4.86
CA LEU A 46 5.96 -6.60 -3.97
C LEU A 46 6.38 -6.66 -2.50
N ILE A 47 6.87 -7.80 -2.05
CA ILE A 47 7.32 -7.99 -0.66
C ILE A 47 8.56 -7.15 -0.39
N GLY A 48 9.53 -7.16 -1.30
CA GLY A 48 10.78 -6.44 -1.15
C GLY A 48 10.59 -4.93 -1.02
N SER A 49 9.73 -4.34 -1.84
CA SER A 49 9.42 -2.90 -1.76
C SER A 49 8.73 -2.54 -0.44
N ASN A 50 7.82 -3.36 0.07
CA ASN A 50 7.18 -3.14 1.35
C ASN A 50 8.17 -3.20 2.51
N VAL A 51 9.03 -4.22 2.55
CA VAL A 51 10.07 -4.36 3.57
C VAL A 51 11.04 -3.18 3.51
N PHE A 52 11.48 -2.79 2.31
CA PHE A 52 12.37 -1.65 2.12
C PHE A 52 11.72 -0.34 2.60
N ASN A 53 10.47 -0.09 2.24
CA ASN A 53 9.76 1.13 2.65
C ASN A 53 9.58 1.21 4.17
N ILE A 54 9.25 0.10 4.82
CA ILE A 54 9.06 0.08 6.27
C ILE A 54 10.40 0.21 7.00
N LEU A 55 11.38 -0.59 6.67
CA LEU A 55 12.64 -0.63 7.42
C LEU A 55 13.60 0.49 7.03
N SER A 56 13.82 0.69 5.73
CA SER A 56 14.84 1.65 5.28
C SER A 56 14.31 3.08 5.22
N VAL A 57 13.16 3.30 4.62
CA VAL A 57 12.63 4.66 4.44
C VAL A 57 12.17 5.25 5.77
N ILE A 58 11.36 4.52 6.53
CA ILE A 58 10.87 5.01 7.83
C ILE A 58 12.03 5.08 8.83
N GLY A 59 12.92 4.07 8.84
CA GLY A 59 14.10 4.06 9.71
C GLY A 59 15.02 5.24 9.45
N ALA A 60 15.37 5.50 8.21
CA ALA A 60 16.21 6.65 7.83
C ALA A 60 15.53 7.99 8.17
N ALA A 61 14.25 8.13 7.88
CA ALA A 61 13.49 9.33 8.22
C ALA A 61 13.47 9.59 9.73
N ALA A 62 13.29 8.56 10.56
CA ALA A 62 13.29 8.66 12.01
C ALA A 62 14.67 9.04 12.60
N ILE A 63 15.76 8.61 11.95
CA ILE A 63 17.13 9.01 12.34
C ILE A 63 17.35 10.51 12.07
N VAL A 64 16.89 11.01 10.94
CA VAL A 64 17.04 12.42 10.57
C VAL A 64 16.17 13.31 11.45
N ARG A 65 14.94 12.91 11.68
CA ARG A 65 13.99 13.62 12.53
C ARG A 65 13.01 12.65 13.19
N PRO A 66 12.85 12.71 14.53
CA PRO A 66 11.87 11.88 15.21
C PRO A 66 10.47 12.07 14.61
N ILE A 67 9.82 10.96 14.28
CA ILE A 67 8.47 10.95 13.73
C ILE A 67 7.49 10.98 14.90
N SER A 68 6.78 12.11 15.06
CA SER A 68 5.74 12.24 16.07
C SER A 68 4.36 12.25 15.41
N ILE A 69 3.41 11.59 16.06
CA ILE A 69 2.01 11.53 15.61
C ILE A 69 1.21 12.50 16.46
N PRO A 70 0.75 13.63 15.89
CA PRO A 70 -0.08 14.58 16.64
C PRO A 70 -1.38 13.91 17.15
N GLY A 71 -1.68 14.06 18.43
CA GLY A 71 -2.84 13.40 19.05
C GLY A 71 -2.64 11.94 19.44
N GLY A 72 -1.44 11.38 19.20
CA GLY A 72 -1.14 9.95 19.45
C GLY A 72 -1.81 9.01 18.46
N PHE A 73 -1.48 7.73 18.60
CA PHE A 73 -1.95 6.69 17.68
C PHE A 73 -3.48 6.53 17.68
N PHE A 74 -4.10 6.62 18.84
CA PHE A 74 -5.56 6.48 19.00
C PHE A 74 -6.34 7.74 18.67
N GLY A 75 -5.79 8.92 18.96
CA GLY A 75 -6.50 10.20 18.76
C GLY A 75 -6.47 10.71 17.31
N SER A 76 -5.53 10.25 16.49
CA SER A 76 -5.37 10.69 15.10
C SER A 76 -6.22 9.93 14.08
N GLY A 77 -6.97 8.90 14.51
CA GLY A 77 -7.73 8.02 13.61
C GLY A 77 -6.87 7.01 12.86
N LEU A 78 -5.55 7.03 13.04
CA LEU A 78 -4.61 6.09 12.41
C LEU A 78 -4.87 4.64 12.81
N ILE A 79 -5.54 4.40 13.92
CA ILE A 79 -5.93 3.05 14.35
C ILE A 79 -6.86 2.38 13.33
N TYR A 80 -7.78 3.13 12.74
CA TYR A 80 -8.69 2.61 11.71
C TYR A 80 -7.93 2.26 10.43
N ASP A 81 -7.05 3.15 9.98
CA ASP A 81 -6.21 2.91 8.80
C ASP A 81 -5.29 1.71 9.02
N TYR A 82 -4.75 1.55 10.23
CA TYR A 82 -3.94 0.41 10.61
C TYR A 82 -4.73 -0.91 10.62
N LEU A 83 -5.95 -0.91 11.19
CA LEU A 83 -6.80 -2.10 11.20
C LEU A 83 -7.23 -2.50 9.78
N VAL A 84 -7.55 -1.54 8.92
CA VAL A 84 -7.85 -1.79 7.51
C VAL A 84 -6.63 -2.38 6.81
N MET A 85 -5.45 -1.80 7.00
CA MET A 85 -4.19 -2.29 6.43
C MET A 85 -3.90 -3.74 6.86
N MET A 86 -4.04 -4.04 8.14
CA MET A 86 -3.88 -5.40 8.68
C MET A 86 -4.89 -6.37 8.04
N GLY A 87 -6.16 -6.00 8.00
CA GLY A 87 -7.21 -6.83 7.39
C GLY A 87 -6.95 -7.13 5.92
N VAL A 88 -6.61 -6.09 5.15
CA VAL A 88 -6.29 -6.22 3.72
C VAL A 88 -5.01 -7.05 3.50
N SER A 89 -4.02 -6.96 4.40
CA SER A 89 -2.80 -7.76 4.30
C SER A 89 -3.03 -9.27 4.47
N PHE A 90 -4.06 -9.67 5.21
CA PHE A 90 -4.44 -11.07 5.34
C PHE A 90 -5.27 -11.61 4.16
N LEU A 91 -5.89 -10.74 3.36
CA LEU A 91 -6.71 -11.13 2.21
C LEU A 91 -5.95 -11.99 1.18
N PRO A 92 -4.75 -11.60 0.69
CA PRO A 92 -3.99 -12.42 -0.24
C PRO A 92 -3.65 -13.79 0.35
N TRP A 93 -3.31 -13.84 1.63
CA TRP A 93 -3.01 -15.10 2.32
C TRP A 93 -4.23 -16.03 2.37
N ILE A 94 -5.42 -15.49 2.66
CA ILE A 94 -6.67 -16.26 2.67
C ILE A 94 -7.01 -16.76 1.27
N LEU A 95 -6.83 -15.91 0.24
CA LEU A 95 -7.10 -16.25 -1.15
C LEU A 95 -6.17 -17.34 -1.68
N MET A 96 -4.91 -17.37 -1.20
CA MET A 96 -3.92 -18.38 -1.59
C MET A 96 -4.00 -19.67 -0.79
N ARG A 97 -4.86 -19.74 0.23
CA ARG A 97 -4.86 -20.86 1.20
C ARG A 97 -5.12 -22.24 0.61
N LYS A 98 -5.85 -22.32 -0.52
CA LYS A 98 -6.19 -23.62 -1.14
C LYS A 98 -5.13 -24.12 -2.11
N ASP A 99 -4.65 -23.26 -3.01
CA ASP A 99 -3.81 -23.67 -4.16
C ASP A 99 -2.53 -22.84 -4.31
N CYS A 100 -2.16 -22.03 -3.32
CA CYS A 100 -1.03 -21.08 -3.39
C CYS A 100 -1.09 -20.16 -4.64
N THR A 101 -2.28 -19.95 -5.20
CA THR A 101 -2.51 -19.15 -6.41
C THR A 101 -3.62 -18.14 -6.19
N ILE A 102 -3.43 -16.91 -6.65
CA ILE A 102 -4.50 -15.91 -6.71
C ILE A 102 -5.09 -15.94 -8.11
N TYR A 103 -6.33 -16.39 -8.21
CA TYR A 103 -7.08 -16.38 -9.46
C TYR A 103 -7.52 -14.95 -9.84
N ARG A 104 -7.91 -14.74 -11.10
CA ARG A 104 -8.37 -13.44 -11.62
C ARG A 104 -9.48 -12.82 -10.78
N ASN A 105 -10.42 -13.64 -10.28
CA ASN A 105 -11.51 -13.17 -9.42
C ASN A 105 -10.98 -12.61 -8.08
N GLY A 106 -9.96 -13.25 -7.49
CA GLY A 106 -9.30 -12.75 -6.29
C GLY A 106 -8.58 -11.42 -6.55
N GLY A 107 -7.92 -11.29 -7.70
CA GLY A 107 -7.28 -10.03 -8.13
C GLY A 107 -8.28 -8.88 -8.29
N ILE A 108 -9.44 -9.14 -8.93
CA ILE A 108 -10.52 -8.16 -9.07
C ILE A 108 -11.05 -7.74 -7.69
N LEU A 109 -11.25 -8.69 -6.78
CA LEU A 109 -11.70 -8.41 -5.41
C LEU A 109 -10.72 -7.48 -4.69
N LEU A 110 -9.41 -7.73 -4.77
CA LEU A 110 -8.38 -6.89 -4.16
C LEU A 110 -8.39 -5.47 -4.72
N LEU A 111 -8.54 -5.32 -6.04
CA LEU A 111 -8.65 -4.00 -6.69
C LEU A 111 -9.93 -3.27 -6.26
N CYS A 112 -11.06 -3.95 -6.16
CA CYS A 112 -12.31 -3.36 -5.67
C CYS A 112 -12.18 -2.91 -4.21
N CYS A 113 -11.52 -3.68 -3.34
CA CYS A 113 -11.24 -3.30 -1.96
C CYS A 113 -10.37 -2.03 -1.89
N TYR A 114 -9.34 -1.94 -2.73
CA TYR A 114 -8.49 -0.75 -2.80
C TYR A 114 -9.27 0.49 -3.25
N LEU A 115 -10.04 0.39 -4.33
CA LEU A 115 -10.87 1.49 -4.82
C LEU A 115 -11.92 1.91 -3.78
N GLY A 116 -12.54 0.96 -3.09
CA GLY A 116 -13.48 1.23 -2.01
C GLY A 116 -12.82 1.98 -0.83
N TYR A 117 -11.61 1.58 -0.45
CA TYR A 117 -10.84 2.27 0.59
C TYR A 117 -10.47 3.71 0.17
N MET A 118 -10.12 3.93 -1.10
CA MET A 118 -9.80 5.27 -1.60
C MET A 118 -10.99 6.23 -1.61
N THR A 119 -12.22 5.72 -1.71
CA THR A 119 -13.44 6.55 -1.69
C THR A 119 -13.91 6.88 -0.27
N TYR A 120 -13.37 6.22 0.73
CA TYR A 120 -13.64 6.47 2.15
C TYR A 120 -12.80 7.64 2.67
#